data_c40a002b27026c1a38cf0413277140bf
#
_entry.id   c40a002b27026c1a38cf0413277140bf
#
_cell.length_a   1.000
_cell.length_b   1.000
_cell.length_c   1.000
_cell.angle_alpha   90.00
_cell.angle_beta   90.00
_cell.angle_gamma   90.00
#
_symmetry.space_group_name_H-M   'P 1'
#
loop_
_entity.id
_entity.type
_entity.pdbx_description
1 polymer ?
#
loop_
_entity_poly.entity_id
_entity_poly.type
_entity_poly.pdbx_seq_one_letter_code
_entity_poly.pdbx_strand_id
1 'polypeptide(L)'
;MAAAERSAVVYRYRLPMEAGIVLRHQRLKTRDGLLVHLQQCERSGWGEVAPLPEFSHESLEQAQQALLSWLPGWLDGGLPAE
;
A
#
# COMPACT_ATOMS: atom_id res chain seq x y z
N MET A 1 10.96 21.72 21.56
CA MET A 1 10.81 20.26 21.58
C MET A 1 10.69 19.74 20.15
N ALA A 2 11.43 18.71 19.86
CA ALA A 2 11.39 18.14 18.52
C ALA A 2 10.08 17.39 18.30
N ALA A 3 9.56 17.48 17.11
CA ALA A 3 8.39 16.68 16.72
C ALA A 3 8.77 15.20 16.73
N ALA A 4 7.80 14.35 16.96
CA ALA A 4 8.04 12.92 16.88
C ALA A 4 8.48 12.54 15.46
N GLU A 5 9.53 11.75 15.38
CA GLU A 5 10.00 11.30 14.08
C GLU A 5 9.05 10.27 13.50
N ARG A 6 8.75 10.43 12.24
CA ARG A 6 7.94 9.50 11.49
C ARG A 6 8.73 8.99 10.29
N SER A 7 8.57 7.74 10.00
CA SER A 7 9.20 7.15 8.82
C SER A 7 8.21 6.22 8.15
N ALA A 8 8.42 6.05 6.86
CA ALA A 8 7.56 5.19 6.07
C ALA A 8 8.40 4.45 5.05
N VAL A 9 8.09 3.18 4.86
CA VAL A 9 8.71 2.37 3.81
C VAL A 9 7.59 1.71 3.03
N VAL A 10 7.67 1.80 1.72
CA VAL A 10 6.69 1.19 0.84
C VAL A 10 7.38 0.09 0.06
N TYR A 11 6.82 -1.10 0.12
CA TYR A 11 7.32 -2.25 -0.60
C TYR A 11 6.32 -2.63 -1.67
N ARG A 12 6.79 -2.94 -2.86
CA ARG A 12 5.96 -3.50 -3.91
C ARG A 12 6.30 -4.97 -4.03
N TYR A 13 5.28 -5.82 -4.04
CA TYR A 13 5.51 -7.25 -4.08
C TYR A 13 4.73 -7.89 -5.21
N ARG A 14 5.19 -9.05 -5.62
CA ARG A 14 4.49 -9.90 -6.58
C ARG A 14 4.58 -11.33 -6.08
N LEU A 15 3.43 -11.92 -5.83
CA LEU A 15 3.35 -13.29 -5.35
C LEU A 15 2.86 -14.19 -6.46
N PRO A 16 3.57 -15.28 -6.76
CA PRO A 16 3.06 -16.26 -7.71
C PRO A 16 1.91 -17.06 -7.09
N MET A 17 0.94 -17.39 -7.93
CA MET A 17 -0.21 -18.19 -7.52
C MET A 17 -0.18 -19.48 -8.32
N GLU A 18 -0.01 -20.62 -7.65
CA GLU A 18 0.13 -21.89 -8.35
C GLU A 18 -1.04 -22.20 -9.28
N ALA A 19 -2.25 -22.10 -8.76
CA ALA A 19 -3.45 -22.40 -9.54
C ALA A 19 -3.99 -21.19 -10.26
N GLY A 20 -3.46 -20.01 -9.94
CA GLY A 20 -4.03 -18.77 -10.43
C GLY A 20 -5.34 -18.44 -9.75
N ILE A 21 -5.82 -17.24 -10.01
CA ILE A 21 -7.13 -16.80 -9.55
C ILE A 21 -7.96 -16.55 -10.79
N VAL A 22 -9.11 -17.21 -10.89
CA VAL A 22 -9.99 -16.99 -12.03
C VAL A 22 -10.88 -15.79 -11.75
N LEU A 23 -10.72 -14.76 -12.55
CA LEU A 23 -11.56 -13.59 -12.51
C LEU A 23 -12.55 -13.65 -13.67
N ARG A 24 -13.41 -12.64 -13.75
CA ARG A 24 -14.50 -12.62 -14.72
C ARG A 24 -14.06 -12.93 -16.15
N HIS A 25 -12.93 -12.37 -16.58
CA HIS A 25 -12.47 -12.50 -17.95
C HIS A 25 -11.03 -12.97 -18.06
N GLN A 26 -10.40 -13.30 -16.95
CA GLN A 26 -8.99 -13.67 -17.00
C GLN A 26 -8.61 -14.50 -15.79
N ARG A 27 -7.46 -15.17 -15.92
CA ARG A 27 -6.86 -15.89 -14.80
C ARG A 27 -5.60 -15.14 -14.39
N LEU A 28 -5.53 -14.78 -13.12
CA LEU A 28 -4.34 -14.16 -12.57
C LEU A 28 -3.39 -15.24 -12.07
N LYS A 29 -2.15 -15.18 -12.53
CA LYS A 29 -1.11 -16.10 -12.07
C LYS A 29 -0.23 -15.46 -11.02
N THR A 30 -0.35 -14.16 -10.83
CA THR A 30 0.39 -13.45 -9.79
C THR A 30 -0.55 -12.49 -9.08
N ARG A 31 -0.20 -12.17 -7.85
CA ARG A 31 -0.89 -11.15 -7.09
C ARG A 31 0.10 -10.06 -6.76
N ASP A 32 -0.18 -8.85 -7.21
CA ASP A 32 0.69 -7.71 -6.97
C ASP A 32 0.06 -6.81 -5.91
N GLY A 33 0.89 -6.23 -5.08
CA GLY A 33 0.40 -5.33 -4.05
C GLY A 33 1.49 -4.47 -3.47
N LEU A 34 1.09 -3.65 -2.51
CA LEU A 34 1.99 -2.77 -1.77
C LEU A 34 1.88 -3.09 -0.29
N LEU A 35 3.02 -3.12 0.38
CA LEU A 35 3.07 -3.14 1.83
C LEU A 35 3.63 -1.82 2.29
N VAL A 36 3.01 -1.22 3.29
CA VAL A 36 3.44 0.04 3.84
C VAL A 36 3.75 -0.15 5.30
N HIS A 37 4.95 0.23 5.70
CA HIS A 37 5.35 0.22 7.10
C HIS A 37 5.50 1.66 7.56
N LEU A 38 4.70 2.03 8.54
CA LEU A 38 4.75 3.37 9.14
C LEU A 38 5.27 3.24 10.54
N GLN A 39 6.16 4.15 10.90
CA GLN A 39 6.74 4.15 12.24
C GLN A 39 6.75 5.56 12.80
N GLN A 40 6.32 5.68 14.05
CA GLN A 40 6.36 6.94 14.79
C GLN A 40 6.83 6.62 16.20
N CYS A 41 8.02 7.10 16.56
CA CYS A 41 8.65 6.80 17.84
C CYS A 41 8.72 5.27 18.05
N GLU A 42 8.08 4.75 19.08
CA GLU A 42 8.09 3.32 19.37
C GLU A 42 6.89 2.58 18.79
N ARG A 43 6.02 3.30 18.07
CA ARG A 43 4.84 2.70 17.47
C ARG A 43 5.06 2.43 16.00
N SER A 44 4.57 1.31 15.55
CA SER A 44 4.63 0.99 14.13
C SER A 44 3.37 0.27 13.70
N GLY A 45 3.12 0.31 12.41
CA GLY A 45 1.99 -0.38 11.84
C GLY A 45 2.25 -0.75 10.41
N TRP A 46 1.55 -1.77 9.95
CA TRP A 46 1.63 -2.24 8.58
C TRP A 46 0.28 -2.11 7.91
N GLY A 47 0.32 -1.75 6.64
CA GLY A 47 -0.88 -1.75 5.82
C GLY A 47 -0.60 -2.44 4.50
N GLU A 48 -1.64 -2.93 3.86
CA GLU A 48 -1.52 -3.59 2.58
C GLU A 48 -2.54 -3.04 1.61
N VAL A 49 -2.11 -2.83 0.36
CA VAL A 49 -2.98 -2.41 -0.73
C VAL A 49 -2.78 -3.39 -1.87
N ALA A 50 -3.82 -4.14 -2.21
CA ALA A 50 -3.73 -5.15 -3.24
C ALA A 50 -5.03 -5.20 -4.05
N PRO A 51 -5.28 -4.19 -4.91
CA PRO A 51 -6.50 -4.18 -5.70
C PRO A 51 -6.54 -5.33 -6.69
N LEU A 52 -7.70 -5.93 -6.84
CA LEU A 52 -7.90 -6.99 -7.82
C LEU A 52 -8.40 -6.38 -9.12
N PRO A 53 -7.77 -6.72 -10.25
CA PRO A 53 -8.29 -6.29 -11.54
C PRO A 53 -9.76 -6.69 -11.69
N GLU A 54 -10.53 -5.89 -12.39
CA GLU A 54 -11.94 -6.07 -12.66
C GLU A 54 -12.86 -5.85 -11.45
N PHE A 55 -12.34 -5.94 -10.23
CA PHE A 55 -13.14 -5.76 -9.02
C PHE A 55 -12.85 -4.46 -8.29
N SER A 56 -11.68 -3.88 -8.52
CA SER A 56 -11.32 -2.62 -7.89
C SER A 56 -11.49 -1.48 -8.88
N HIS A 57 -11.89 -0.31 -8.35
CA HIS A 57 -12.03 0.88 -9.18
C HIS A 57 -10.68 1.53 -9.45
N GLU A 58 -9.65 1.11 -8.75
CA GLU A 58 -8.35 1.73 -8.92
C GLU A 58 -7.30 0.65 -9.19
N SER A 59 -6.33 0.99 -10.03
CA SER A 59 -5.21 0.10 -10.32
C SER A 59 -4.16 0.20 -9.22
N LEU A 60 -3.22 -0.75 -9.24
CA LEU A 60 -2.10 -0.71 -8.30
C LEU A 60 -1.29 0.58 -8.46
N GLU A 61 -1.10 1.01 -9.70
CA GLU A 61 -0.38 2.26 -9.98
C GLU A 61 -1.10 3.47 -9.42
N GLN A 62 -2.41 3.52 -9.55
CA GLN A 62 -3.20 4.61 -8.98
C GLN A 62 -3.13 4.59 -7.46
N ALA A 63 -3.22 3.41 -6.87
CA ALA A 63 -3.13 3.28 -5.42
C ALA A 63 -1.75 3.72 -4.93
N GLN A 64 -0.70 3.35 -5.65
CA GLN A 64 0.66 3.74 -5.30
C GLN A 64 0.82 5.24 -5.37
N GLN A 65 0.32 5.89 -6.41
CA GLN A 65 0.41 7.33 -6.55
C GLN A 65 -0.37 8.05 -5.45
N ALA A 66 -1.55 7.56 -5.12
CA ALA A 66 -2.33 8.14 -4.04
C ALA A 66 -1.60 8.04 -2.71
N LEU A 67 -0.99 6.88 -2.43
CA LEU A 67 -0.23 6.68 -1.21
C LEU A 67 0.98 7.60 -1.16
N LEU A 68 1.74 7.68 -2.25
CA LEU A 68 2.92 8.52 -2.30
C LEU A 68 2.59 10.01 -2.20
N SER A 69 1.39 10.39 -2.63
CA SER A 69 0.93 11.76 -2.48
C SER A 69 0.53 12.07 -1.04
N TRP A 70 0.04 11.06 -0.33
CA TRP A 70 -0.41 11.23 1.05
C TRP A 70 0.75 11.23 2.04
N LEU A 71 1.79 10.41 1.79
CA LEU A 71 2.87 10.20 2.73
C LEU A 71 3.60 11.46 3.18
N PRO A 72 3.95 12.42 2.28
CA PRO A 72 4.68 13.60 2.75
C PRO A 72 3.93 14.38 3.83
N GLY A 73 2.61 14.50 3.70
CA GLY A 73 1.82 15.16 4.73
C GLY A 73 1.85 14.42 6.05
N TRP A 74 1.77 13.09 6.00
CA TRP A 74 1.85 12.29 7.21
C TRP A 74 3.24 12.36 7.84
N LEU A 75 4.30 12.32 7.03
CA LEU A 75 5.67 12.42 7.53
C LEU A 75 5.92 13.75 8.22
N ASP A 76 5.26 14.80 7.77
CA ASP A 76 5.37 16.11 8.41
C ASP A 76 4.52 16.23 9.68
N GLY A 77 3.80 15.17 10.02
CA GLY A 77 3.00 15.15 11.25
C GLY A 77 1.63 15.78 11.09
N GLY A 78 1.18 16.02 9.86
CA GLY A 78 0.00 16.79 9.62
C GLY A 78 -1.30 16.02 9.51
N LEU A 79 -1.31 14.90 8.88
CA LEU A 79 -2.56 14.23 8.53
C LEU A 79 -2.94 13.16 9.55
N PRO A 80 -4.19 13.17 10.03
CA PRO A 80 -4.68 12.04 10.81
C PRO A 80 -4.87 10.84 9.88
N ALA A 81 -4.66 9.67 10.44
CA ALA A 81 -4.88 8.45 9.70
C ALA A 81 -6.35 8.05 9.85
N GLU A 82 -7.11 8.28 8.83
CA GLU A 82 -8.48 7.83 8.87
C GLU A 82 -8.87 7.25 7.55
#